data_5f08e406902fe4b1f3b181e3cd1e0c95
#
_entry.id   5f08e406902fe4b1f3b181e3cd1e0c95
#
_cell.length_a   1.000
_cell.length_b   1.000
_cell.length_c   1.000
_cell.angle_alpha   90.00
_cell.angle_beta   90.00
_cell.angle_gamma   90.00
#
_symmetry.space_group_name_H-M   'P 1'
#
loop_
_entity.id
_entity.type
_entity.pdbx_description
1 polymer ?
#
loop_
_entity_poly.entity_id
_entity_poly.type
_entity_poly.pdbx_seq_one_letter_code
_entity_poly.pdbx_strand_id
1 'polypeptide(L)'
;GGSMSTYELLCLARARAPRQAVAELLRAHGARVQAAGGVVQDVVSFGEQPLAYAIKRPGERHTSAQIVALRFAAPPAAIKEMQEALRVDELVVRWLVSKTSGPPKLPHFRRELRRMGVAEGEALQAAKSP
;
A
#
# COMPACT_ATOMS: atom_id res chain seq x y z
N GLY A 1 -8.50 -20.90 -15.45
CA GLY A 1 -8.11 -19.78 -14.72
C GLY A 1 -8.81 -18.49 -15.10
N GLY A 2 -8.88 -17.62 -14.17
CA GLY A 2 -9.41 -16.30 -14.38
C GLY A 2 -8.40 -15.41 -15.12
N SER A 3 -8.91 -14.41 -15.78
CA SER A 3 -8.06 -13.41 -16.39
C SER A 3 -7.39 -12.58 -15.30
N MET A 4 -6.18 -12.14 -15.58
CA MET A 4 -5.46 -11.24 -14.68
C MET A 4 -5.86 -9.81 -14.93
N SER A 5 -5.97 -9.07 -13.85
CA SER A 5 -6.18 -7.63 -13.90
C SER A 5 -5.03 -6.95 -13.18
N THR A 6 -4.85 -5.68 -13.46
CA THR A 6 -3.85 -4.85 -12.77
C THR A 6 -4.48 -4.19 -11.56
N TYR A 7 -3.78 -4.24 -10.45
CA TYR A 7 -4.21 -3.67 -9.18
C TYR A 7 -3.12 -2.81 -8.59
N GLU A 8 -3.53 -2.00 -7.64
CA GLU A 8 -2.64 -1.15 -6.88
C GLU A 8 -2.99 -1.31 -5.40
N LEU A 9 -1.99 -1.63 -4.60
CA LEU A 9 -2.09 -1.62 -3.15
C LEU A 9 -1.46 -0.35 -2.63
N LEU A 10 -2.22 0.45 -1.91
CA LEU A 10 -1.70 1.56 -1.11
C LEU A 10 -1.78 1.16 0.35
N CYS A 11 -0.67 1.29 1.06
CA CYS A 11 -0.59 0.85 2.45
C CYS A 11 0.03 1.92 3.32
N LEU A 12 -0.67 2.25 4.41
CA LEU A 12 -0.17 3.10 5.47
C LEU A 12 0.31 2.18 6.58
N ALA A 13 1.63 2.14 6.79
CA ALA A 13 2.24 1.34 7.84
C ALA A 13 2.61 2.21 9.02
N ARG A 14 2.75 1.60 10.21
CA ARG A 14 3.13 2.32 11.43
C ARG A 14 4.39 3.13 11.21
N ALA A 15 4.37 4.40 11.61
CA ALA A 15 5.52 5.28 11.43
C ALA A 15 6.77 4.78 12.17
N ARG A 16 6.58 4.15 13.32
CA ARG A 16 7.69 3.67 14.16
C ARG A 16 8.21 2.29 13.75
N ALA A 17 7.55 1.62 12.81
CA ALA A 17 8.02 0.32 12.37
C ALA A 17 9.38 0.46 11.67
N PRO A 18 10.31 -0.49 11.85
CA PRO A 18 11.56 -0.47 11.11
C PRO A 18 11.28 -0.51 9.60
N ARG A 19 12.08 0.23 8.84
CA ARG A 19 11.95 0.21 7.36
C ARG A 19 12.02 -1.20 6.81
N GLN A 20 12.86 -2.02 7.41
CA GLN A 20 13.03 -3.40 7.00
C GLN A 20 11.73 -4.20 7.15
N ALA A 21 10.98 -3.96 8.23
CA ALA A 21 9.71 -4.64 8.46
C ALA A 21 8.67 -4.24 7.39
N VAL A 22 8.66 -2.97 7.00
CA VAL A 22 7.76 -2.48 5.95
C VAL A 22 8.16 -3.07 4.59
N ALA A 23 9.46 -3.14 4.31
CA ALA A 23 9.94 -3.76 3.08
C ALA A 23 9.58 -5.25 3.03
N GLU A 24 9.67 -5.95 4.15
CA GLU A 24 9.29 -7.37 4.24
C GLU A 24 7.79 -7.56 4.02
N LEU A 25 6.97 -6.63 4.50
CA LEU A 25 5.53 -6.63 4.24
C LEU A 25 5.25 -6.60 2.74
N LEU A 26 5.91 -5.69 2.02
CA LEU A 26 5.75 -5.59 0.57
C LEU A 26 6.27 -6.84 -0.14
N ARG A 27 7.41 -7.37 0.29
CA ARG A 27 7.96 -8.59 -0.30
C ARG A 27 7.02 -9.78 -0.11
N ALA A 28 6.40 -9.88 1.05
CA ALA A 28 5.45 -10.95 1.33
C ALA A 28 4.24 -10.89 0.40
N HIS A 29 3.70 -9.70 0.18
CA HIS A 29 2.59 -9.52 -0.75
C HIS A 29 3.02 -9.73 -2.20
N GLY A 30 4.21 -9.29 -2.56
CA GLY A 30 4.78 -9.58 -3.88
C GLY A 30 4.94 -11.07 -4.12
N ALA A 31 5.39 -11.81 -3.12
CA ALA A 31 5.52 -13.26 -3.21
C ALA A 31 4.17 -13.95 -3.37
N ARG A 32 3.12 -13.47 -2.69
CA ARG A 32 1.76 -13.99 -2.87
C ARG A 32 1.27 -13.79 -4.29
N VAL A 33 1.53 -12.61 -4.86
CA VAL A 33 1.18 -12.30 -6.24
C VAL A 33 1.87 -13.26 -7.19
N GLN A 34 3.16 -13.46 -7.02
CA GLN A 34 3.93 -14.36 -7.86
C GLN A 34 3.49 -15.82 -7.72
N ALA A 35 3.21 -16.26 -6.51
CA ALA A 35 2.72 -17.61 -6.24
C ALA A 35 1.37 -17.88 -6.92
N ALA A 36 0.55 -16.84 -7.07
CA ALA A 36 -0.72 -16.94 -7.77
C ALA A 36 -0.59 -16.84 -9.30
N GLY A 37 0.62 -16.76 -9.82
CA GLY A 37 0.88 -16.62 -11.25
C GLY A 37 0.88 -15.18 -11.72
N GLY A 38 0.84 -14.22 -10.82
CA GLY A 38 0.84 -12.81 -11.17
C GLY A 38 2.24 -12.21 -11.31
N VAL A 39 2.28 -10.91 -11.56
CA VAL A 39 3.52 -10.18 -11.80
C VAL A 39 3.50 -8.89 -10.99
N VAL A 40 4.57 -8.65 -10.24
CA VAL A 40 4.78 -7.35 -9.59
C VAL A 40 5.35 -6.40 -10.63
N GLN A 41 4.69 -5.26 -10.83
CA GLN A 41 5.06 -4.29 -11.85
C GLN A 41 5.85 -3.14 -11.29
N ASP A 42 5.52 -2.69 -10.07
CA ASP A 42 6.20 -1.54 -9.48
C ASP A 42 6.05 -1.57 -7.95
N VAL A 43 7.05 -1.02 -7.28
CA VAL A 43 7.08 -0.86 -5.83
C VAL A 43 7.55 0.56 -5.53
N VAL A 44 6.75 1.30 -4.78
CA VAL A 44 7.02 2.71 -4.52
C VAL A 44 6.94 2.99 -3.02
N SER A 45 7.86 3.80 -2.51
CA SER A 45 7.81 4.30 -1.14
C SER A 45 7.70 5.82 -1.17
N PHE A 46 6.75 6.35 -0.40
CA PHE A 46 6.59 7.79 -0.21
C PHE A 46 7.23 8.25 1.10
N GLY A 47 7.84 7.32 1.84
CA GLY A 47 8.43 7.62 3.15
C GLY A 47 7.38 7.86 4.21
N GLU A 48 7.81 8.46 5.34
CA GLU A 48 6.89 8.82 6.41
C GLU A 48 6.18 10.13 6.06
N GLN A 49 4.86 10.14 6.21
CA GLN A 49 4.02 11.30 5.88
C GLN A 49 3.09 11.60 7.03
N PRO A 50 2.80 12.88 7.28
CA PRO A 50 1.80 13.25 8.27
C PRO A 50 0.40 12.87 7.80
N LEU A 51 -0.48 12.57 8.76
CA LEU A 51 -1.89 12.32 8.47
C LEU A 51 -2.67 13.62 8.67
N ALA A 52 -3.72 13.80 7.88
CA ALA A 52 -4.56 14.98 7.96
C ALA A 52 -5.37 15.01 9.28
N TYR A 53 -5.63 13.83 9.83
CA TYR A 53 -6.28 13.64 11.12
C TYR A 53 -5.72 12.37 11.75
N ALA A 54 -5.83 12.25 13.07
CA ALA A 54 -5.35 11.06 13.75
C ALA A 54 -6.20 9.85 13.37
N ILE A 55 -5.54 8.75 13.03
CA ILE A 55 -6.22 7.47 12.80
C ILE A 55 -6.11 6.67 14.09
N LYS A 56 -7.25 6.31 14.66
CA LYS A 56 -7.28 5.57 15.91
C LYS A 56 -7.41 4.07 15.65
N ARG A 57 -6.58 3.31 16.33
CA ARG A 57 -6.65 1.84 16.38
C ARG A 57 -6.68 1.45 17.86
N PRO A 58 -7.15 0.25 18.21
CA PRO A 58 -7.18 -0.15 19.62
C PRO A 58 -5.84 0.06 20.32
N GLY A 59 -5.84 0.90 21.37
CA GLY A 59 -4.64 1.20 22.14
C GLY A 59 -3.67 2.17 21.50
N GLU A 60 -3.97 2.72 20.32
CA GLU A 60 -3.04 3.56 19.58
C GLU A 60 -3.72 4.71 18.85
N ARG A 61 -2.93 5.75 18.64
CA ARG A 61 -3.33 6.92 17.87
C ARG A 61 -2.21 7.26 16.92
N HIS A 62 -2.50 7.24 15.62
CA HIS A 62 -1.49 7.49 14.59
C HIS A 62 -1.66 8.88 13.99
N THR A 63 -0.59 9.67 14.01
CA THR A 63 -0.57 11.02 13.43
C THR A 63 0.33 11.10 12.19
N SER A 64 1.10 10.06 11.94
CA SER A 64 1.92 9.90 10.74
C SER A 64 1.98 8.42 10.38
N ALA A 65 2.41 8.12 9.17
CA ALA A 65 2.53 6.75 8.70
C ALA A 65 3.60 6.65 7.61
N GLN A 66 4.18 5.47 7.47
CA GLN A 66 5.02 5.16 6.32
C GLN A 66 4.10 4.71 5.20
N ILE A 67 4.25 5.32 4.03
CA ILE A 67 3.35 5.06 2.91
C ILE A 67 4.10 4.32 1.82
N VAL A 68 3.55 3.18 1.42
CA VAL A 68 4.10 2.35 0.37
C VAL A 68 3.01 1.94 -0.60
N ALA A 69 3.41 1.66 -1.82
CA ALA A 69 2.50 1.22 -2.87
C ALA A 69 3.11 0.03 -3.61
N LEU A 70 2.25 -0.91 -3.97
CA LEU A 70 2.61 -2.06 -4.79
C LEU A 70 1.66 -2.10 -5.96
N ARG A 71 2.22 -2.16 -7.16
CA ARG A 71 1.43 -2.31 -8.37
C ARG A 71 1.70 -3.67 -8.98
N PHE A 72 0.64 -4.39 -9.32
CA PHE A 72 0.77 -5.78 -9.74
C PHE A 72 -0.39 -6.25 -10.59
N ALA A 73 -0.16 -7.30 -11.36
CA ALA A 73 -1.20 -8.02 -12.06
C ALA A 73 -1.42 -9.34 -11.35
N ALA A 74 -2.67 -9.72 -11.13
CA ALA A 74 -2.99 -10.96 -10.43
C ALA A 74 -4.41 -11.42 -10.73
N PRO A 75 -4.72 -12.71 -10.50
CA PRO A 75 -6.10 -13.17 -10.56
C PRO A 75 -6.89 -12.69 -9.34
N PRO A 76 -8.21 -12.55 -9.46
CA PRO A 76 -9.04 -12.02 -8.37
C PRO A 76 -8.90 -12.77 -7.04
N ALA A 77 -8.67 -14.07 -7.06
CA ALA A 77 -8.52 -14.86 -5.84
C ALA A 77 -7.34 -14.39 -4.99
N ALA A 78 -6.26 -13.93 -5.64
CA ALA A 78 -5.09 -13.42 -4.92
C ALA A 78 -5.41 -12.15 -4.14
N ILE A 79 -6.33 -11.34 -4.64
CA ILE A 79 -6.73 -10.09 -3.98
C ILE A 79 -7.43 -10.38 -2.67
N LYS A 80 -8.30 -11.38 -2.65
CA LYS A 80 -9.01 -11.77 -1.42
C LYS A 80 -8.03 -12.19 -0.35
N GLU A 81 -7.05 -13.03 -0.69
CA GLU A 81 -6.03 -13.47 0.25
C GLU A 81 -5.19 -12.31 0.76
N MET A 82 -4.80 -11.40 -0.14
CA MET A 82 -4.03 -10.22 0.21
C MET A 82 -4.80 -9.36 1.22
N GLN A 83 -6.07 -9.10 0.96
CA GLN A 83 -6.88 -8.27 1.85
C GLN A 83 -7.07 -8.89 3.22
N GLU A 84 -7.22 -10.20 3.28
CA GLU A 84 -7.33 -10.89 4.56
C GLU A 84 -6.03 -10.78 5.38
N ALA A 85 -4.89 -10.91 4.70
CA ALA A 85 -3.60 -10.76 5.35
C ALA A 85 -3.38 -9.32 5.85
N LEU A 86 -3.74 -8.33 5.05
CA LEU A 86 -3.62 -6.92 5.44
C LEU A 86 -4.50 -6.58 6.64
N ARG A 87 -5.69 -7.15 6.70
CA ARG A 87 -6.64 -6.87 7.77
C ARG A 87 -6.10 -7.25 9.13
N VAL A 88 -5.33 -8.32 9.22
CA VAL A 88 -4.82 -8.83 10.49
C VAL A 88 -3.37 -8.44 10.77
N ASP A 89 -2.74 -7.73 9.88
CA ASP A 89 -1.33 -7.34 10.03
C ASP A 89 -1.21 -6.12 10.93
N GLU A 90 -0.50 -6.28 12.05
CA GLU A 90 -0.31 -5.22 13.04
C GLU A 90 0.50 -4.04 12.52
N LEU A 91 1.32 -4.24 11.48
CA LEU A 91 2.07 -3.15 10.86
C LEU A 91 1.16 -2.19 10.10
N VAL A 92 0.00 -2.64 9.66
CA VAL A 92 -0.85 -1.91 8.75
C VAL A 92 -1.85 -1.06 9.52
N VAL A 93 -1.78 0.25 9.33
CA VAL A 93 -2.73 1.20 9.92
C VAL A 93 -3.98 1.28 9.06
N ARG A 94 -3.78 1.37 7.75
CA ARG A 94 -4.87 1.48 6.77
C ARG A 94 -4.36 1.04 5.41
N TRP A 95 -5.23 0.47 4.59
CA TRP A 95 -4.85 0.00 3.26
C TRP A 95 -6.00 0.15 2.29
N LEU A 96 -5.66 0.18 0.99
CA LEU A 96 -6.62 0.24 -0.09
C LEU A 96 -6.08 -0.57 -1.27
N VAL A 97 -6.87 -1.50 -1.79
CA VAL A 97 -6.54 -2.21 -3.02
C VAL A 97 -7.55 -1.78 -4.07
N SER A 98 -7.07 -1.26 -5.19
CA SER A 98 -7.90 -0.79 -6.29
C SER A 98 -7.51 -1.48 -7.58
N LYS A 99 -8.50 -1.77 -8.40
CA LYS A 99 -8.28 -2.23 -9.76
C LYS A 99 -7.92 -1.02 -10.62
N THR A 100 -6.88 -1.13 -11.43
CA THR A 100 -6.42 -0.01 -12.27
C THR A 100 -6.44 -0.40 -13.75
N SER A 101 -6.45 0.62 -14.59
CA SER A 101 -6.27 0.47 -16.03
C SER A 101 -5.12 1.39 -16.47
N GLY A 102 -4.04 0.81 -16.94
CA GLY A 102 -2.87 1.55 -17.35
C GLY A 102 -1.96 1.97 -16.18
N PRO A 103 -0.85 2.65 -16.47
CA PRO A 103 0.13 3.02 -15.45
C PRO A 103 -0.42 4.07 -14.48
N PRO A 104 -0.22 3.88 -13.15
CA PRO A 104 -0.65 4.86 -12.18
C PRO A 104 0.18 6.13 -12.32
N LYS A 105 -0.49 7.26 -12.22
CA LYS A 105 0.15 8.57 -12.24
C LYS A 105 0.21 9.10 -10.82
N LEU A 106 1.21 9.91 -10.53
CA LEU A 106 1.35 10.51 -9.21
C LEU A 106 0.07 11.24 -8.74
N PRO A 107 -0.66 11.98 -9.60
CA PRO A 107 -1.93 12.58 -9.20
C PRO A 107 -2.98 11.57 -8.73
N HIS A 108 -2.98 10.37 -9.32
CA HIS A 108 -3.90 9.30 -8.88
C HIS A 108 -3.53 8.85 -7.46
N PHE A 109 -2.26 8.56 -7.20
CA PHE A 109 -1.79 8.19 -5.87
C PHE A 109 -2.14 9.27 -4.85
N ARG A 110 -1.90 10.53 -5.22
CA ARG A 110 -2.14 11.65 -4.33
C ARG A 110 -3.60 11.74 -3.92
N ARG A 111 -4.50 11.57 -4.87
CA ARG A 111 -5.94 11.59 -4.61
C ARG A 111 -6.35 10.45 -3.68
N GLU A 112 -5.88 9.24 -3.96
CA GLU A 112 -6.20 8.07 -3.15
C GLU A 112 -5.62 8.19 -1.74
N LEU A 113 -4.39 8.64 -1.61
CA LEU A 113 -3.75 8.83 -0.31
C LEU A 113 -4.49 9.88 0.53
N ARG A 114 -4.95 10.96 -0.09
CA ARG A 114 -5.76 11.96 0.60
C ARG A 114 -7.06 11.37 1.13
N ARG A 115 -7.72 10.52 0.34
CA ARG A 115 -8.93 9.81 0.79
C ARG A 115 -8.64 8.88 1.95
N MET A 116 -7.43 8.34 2.02
CA MET A 116 -6.99 7.47 3.11
C MET A 116 -6.56 8.25 4.36
N GLY A 117 -6.61 9.58 4.33
CA GLY A 117 -6.28 10.42 5.45
C GLY A 117 -4.87 10.96 5.48
N VAL A 118 -4.11 10.83 4.40
CA VAL A 118 -2.75 11.38 4.31
C VAL A 118 -2.83 12.88 4.01
N ALA A 119 -2.06 13.69 4.75
CA ALA A 119 -2.01 15.12 4.52
C ALA A 119 -1.29 15.43 3.21
N GLU A 120 -1.75 16.45 2.50
CA GLU A 120 -1.05 16.92 1.32
C GLU A 120 0.25 17.59 1.71
N GLY A 121 1.31 17.35 0.91
CA GLY A 121 2.59 17.96 1.13
C GLY A 121 3.52 17.68 -0.02
N GLU A 122 4.61 18.43 -0.10
CA GLU A 122 5.61 18.29 -1.16
C GLU A 122 6.25 16.91 -1.17
N ALA A 123 6.33 16.28 -0.01
CA ALA A 123 6.96 14.97 0.12
C ALA A 123 6.26 13.88 -0.70
N LEU A 124 4.95 14.02 -0.95
CA LEU A 124 4.23 13.07 -1.80
C LEU A 124 4.64 13.15 -3.27
N GLN A 125 5.31 14.22 -3.66
CA GLN A 125 5.79 14.39 -5.02
C GLN A 125 7.14 13.73 -5.25
N ALA A 126 7.82 13.32 -4.18
CA ALA A 126 9.15 12.73 -4.21
C ALA A 126 9.11 11.23 -3.94
N ALA A 127 8.22 10.50 -4.59
CA ALA A 127 8.11 9.06 -4.46
C ALA A 127 9.39 8.38 -4.93
N LYS A 128 9.86 7.40 -4.15
CA LYS A 128 11.10 6.67 -4.45
C LYS A 128 10.83 5.17 -4.41
N SER A 129 11.56 4.44 -5.24
CA SER A 129 11.57 2.99 -5.14
C SER A 129 12.27 2.57 -3.85
N PRO A 130 11.68 1.67 -3.07
CA PRO A 130 12.28 1.19 -1.83
C PRO A 130 13.50 0.32 -2.05
#